data_f5ac5a338b4ff65ed0872609aff8de83
#
_entry.id   f5ac5a338b4ff65ed0872609aff8de83
#
_cell.length_a   1.000
_cell.length_b   1.000
_cell.length_c   1.000
_cell.angle_alpha   90.00
_cell.angle_beta   90.00
_cell.angle_gamma   90.00
#
_symmetry.space_group_name_H-M   'P 1'
#
loop_
_entity.id
_entity.type
_entity.pdbx_description
1 polymer ?
#
loop_
_entity_poly.entity_id
_entity_poly.type
_entity_poly.pdbx_seq_one_letter_code
_entity_poly.pdbx_strand_id
1 'polypeptide(L)'
;MLDLPPDLHDAGQAFWSAATGHAVSPDPSDENWSSLGSFAGGFHLEVQRTGTGTPPRWHVDVETDDVDAEAARLEALGARRIADMGGFWQMRDPAGMVFDVVGVQTGEDFERHATTWP
;
A
#
# COMPACT_ATOMS: atom_id res chain seq x y z
N MET A 1 -0.92 -2.56 3.21
CA MET A 1 -2.31 -2.03 3.18
C MET A 1 -3.31 -3.14 3.43
N LEU A 2 -4.46 -2.79 4.05
CA LEU A 2 -5.64 -3.67 4.20
C LEU A 2 -6.73 -3.19 3.25
N ASP A 3 -7.15 -4.02 2.32
CA ASP A 3 -8.30 -3.78 1.46
C ASP A 3 -9.52 -4.46 2.06
N LEU A 4 -10.53 -3.69 2.41
CA LEU A 4 -11.74 -4.20 3.07
C LEU A 4 -13.01 -3.73 2.33
N PRO A 5 -13.91 -4.65 1.95
CA PRO A 5 -15.19 -4.27 1.36
C PRO A 5 -16.08 -3.55 2.38
N PRO A 6 -17.12 -2.80 1.94
CA PRO A 6 -17.88 -1.92 2.82
C PRO A 6 -18.53 -2.61 4.01
N ASP A 7 -18.98 -3.84 3.84
CA ASP A 7 -19.66 -4.65 4.87
C ASP A 7 -18.70 -5.20 5.94
N LEU A 8 -17.40 -5.24 5.66
CA LEU A 8 -16.36 -5.75 6.58
C LEU A 8 -15.39 -4.65 7.05
N HIS A 9 -15.46 -3.46 6.46
CA HIS A 9 -14.50 -2.39 6.69
C HIS A 9 -14.40 -1.98 8.15
N ASP A 10 -15.52 -1.61 8.76
CA ASP A 10 -15.53 -1.05 10.13
C ASP A 10 -15.06 -2.10 11.16
N ALA A 11 -15.51 -3.35 11.00
CA ALA A 11 -15.09 -4.44 11.88
C ALA A 11 -13.61 -4.78 11.73
N GLY A 12 -13.10 -4.81 10.48
CA GLY A 12 -11.70 -5.07 10.21
C GLY A 12 -10.80 -3.95 10.72
N GLN A 13 -11.17 -2.70 10.47
CA GLN A 13 -10.43 -1.52 10.95
C GLN A 13 -10.37 -1.49 12.48
N ALA A 14 -11.50 -1.71 13.17
CA ALA A 14 -11.54 -1.76 14.62
C ALA A 14 -10.68 -2.89 15.20
N PHE A 15 -10.72 -4.06 14.59
CA PHE A 15 -9.87 -5.19 14.99
C PHE A 15 -8.39 -4.85 14.89
N TRP A 16 -7.94 -4.33 13.75
CA TRP A 16 -6.51 -4.03 13.55
C TRP A 16 -6.04 -2.85 14.38
N SER A 17 -6.88 -1.84 14.61
CA SER A 17 -6.60 -0.77 15.56
C SER A 17 -6.34 -1.32 16.97
N ALA A 18 -7.22 -2.18 17.46
CA ALA A 18 -7.07 -2.81 18.77
C ALA A 18 -5.85 -3.75 18.84
N ALA A 19 -5.63 -4.56 17.81
CA ALA A 19 -4.54 -5.53 17.74
C ALA A 19 -3.15 -4.88 17.70
N THR A 20 -3.03 -3.72 17.05
CA THR A 20 -1.76 -2.98 16.93
C THR A 20 -1.56 -1.93 18.03
N GLY A 21 -2.63 -1.54 18.71
CA GLY A 21 -2.62 -0.44 19.67
C GLY A 21 -2.58 0.95 19.03
N HIS A 22 -2.76 1.05 17.72
CA HIS A 22 -2.75 2.30 16.98
C HIS A 22 -4.17 2.83 16.76
N ALA A 23 -4.36 4.12 17.02
CA ALA A 23 -5.64 4.78 16.74
C ALA A 23 -5.86 4.92 15.23
N VAL A 24 -7.12 4.83 14.82
CA VAL A 24 -7.51 5.10 13.43
C VAL A 24 -7.38 6.60 13.14
N SER A 25 -6.68 6.96 12.08
CA SER A 25 -6.58 8.32 11.56
C SER A 25 -7.22 8.37 10.16
N PRO A 26 -8.47 8.85 10.02
CA PRO A 26 -9.10 8.99 8.71
C PRO A 26 -8.35 9.99 7.82
N ASP A 27 -8.29 9.71 6.52
CA ASP A 27 -7.79 10.68 5.56
C ASP A 27 -8.83 11.81 5.38
N PRO A 28 -8.46 13.09 5.58
CA PRO A 28 -9.40 14.19 5.46
C PRO A 28 -9.85 14.47 4.01
N SER A 29 -9.14 13.94 3.02
CA SER A 29 -9.41 14.14 1.60
C SER A 29 -10.12 12.97 0.93
N ASP A 30 -10.10 11.78 1.52
CA ASP A 30 -10.77 10.58 0.99
C ASP A 30 -11.32 9.69 2.10
N GLU A 31 -12.64 9.64 2.21
CA GLU A 31 -13.36 8.83 3.21
C GLU A 31 -13.13 7.32 3.10
N ASN A 32 -12.58 6.85 1.99
CA ASN A 32 -12.25 5.45 1.79
C ASN A 32 -10.89 5.05 2.38
N TRP A 33 -10.13 6.04 2.87
CA TRP A 33 -8.80 5.81 3.39
C TRP A 33 -8.67 6.17 4.86
N SER A 34 -7.90 5.36 5.56
CA SER A 34 -7.46 5.67 6.93
C SER A 34 -6.12 5.04 7.22
N SER A 35 -5.37 5.65 8.11
CA SER A 35 -4.07 5.15 8.57
C SER A 35 -4.18 4.55 9.97
N LEU A 36 -3.48 3.45 10.19
CA LEU A 36 -3.16 2.89 11.50
C LEU A 36 -1.72 3.22 11.92
N GLY A 37 -1.09 4.16 11.21
CA GLY A 37 0.21 4.73 11.57
C GLY A 37 1.42 3.97 11.04
N SER A 38 2.59 4.44 11.45
CA SER A 38 3.87 3.85 11.07
C SER A 38 4.40 2.89 12.13
N PHE A 39 5.12 1.89 11.65
CA PHE A 39 5.78 0.86 12.43
C PHE A 39 7.30 0.95 12.22
N ALA A 40 8.05 0.21 13.03
CA ALA A 40 9.52 0.18 12.92
C ALA A 40 9.98 -0.14 11.48
N GLY A 41 10.98 0.59 11.00
CA GLY A 41 11.56 0.40 9.67
C GLY A 41 10.81 1.11 8.54
N GLY A 42 9.96 2.10 8.85
CA GLY A 42 9.23 2.88 7.84
C GLY A 42 8.05 2.14 7.21
N PHE A 43 7.58 1.09 7.85
CA PHE A 43 6.39 0.37 7.39
C PHE A 43 5.13 1.07 7.87
N HIS A 44 4.23 1.41 6.94
CA HIS A 44 2.93 2.03 7.23
C HIS A 44 1.80 1.03 7.02
N LEU A 45 0.81 1.06 7.92
CA LEU A 45 -0.39 0.25 7.79
C LEU A 45 -1.58 1.15 7.46
N GLU A 46 -2.01 1.06 6.21
CA GLU A 46 -3.16 1.78 5.71
C GLU A 46 -4.36 0.84 5.54
N VAL A 47 -5.56 1.39 5.66
CA VAL A 47 -6.83 0.68 5.46
C VAL A 47 -7.59 1.37 4.34
N GLN A 48 -7.94 0.61 3.32
CA GLN A 48 -8.74 1.06 2.19
C GLN A 48 -10.12 0.41 2.21
N ARG A 49 -11.16 1.22 2.08
CA ARG A 49 -12.51 0.74 1.79
C ARG A 49 -12.63 0.47 0.29
N THR A 50 -12.70 -0.79 -0.08
CA THR A 50 -12.81 -1.22 -1.49
C THR A 50 -14.26 -1.31 -1.94
N GLY A 51 -14.48 -1.66 -3.22
CA GLY A 51 -15.81 -1.86 -3.78
C GLY A 51 -16.54 -3.10 -3.24
N THR A 52 -17.86 -3.08 -3.33
CA THR A 52 -18.71 -4.23 -2.98
C THR A 52 -18.31 -5.47 -3.78
N GLY A 53 -18.20 -6.62 -3.10
CA GLY A 53 -17.84 -7.90 -3.71
C GLY A 53 -16.34 -8.14 -3.87
N THR A 54 -15.50 -7.16 -3.52
CA THR A 54 -14.05 -7.39 -3.42
C THR A 54 -13.75 -8.17 -2.14
N PRO A 55 -13.05 -9.31 -2.19
CA PRO A 55 -12.69 -10.03 -0.98
C PRO A 55 -11.68 -9.23 -0.14
N PRO A 56 -11.72 -9.36 1.20
CA PRO A 56 -10.68 -8.79 2.06
C PRO A 56 -9.30 -9.32 1.65
N ARG A 57 -8.31 -8.43 1.61
CA ARG A 57 -6.95 -8.83 1.27
C ARG A 57 -5.91 -7.89 1.88
N TRP A 58 -4.69 -8.39 1.97
CA TRP A 58 -3.52 -7.57 2.14
C TRP A 58 -2.92 -7.26 0.78
N HIS A 59 -2.43 -6.03 0.59
CA HIS A 59 -1.52 -5.75 -0.48
C HIS A 59 -0.37 -4.83 -0.04
N VAL A 60 0.71 -4.83 -0.81
CA VAL A 60 1.91 -4.06 -0.53
C VAL A 60 2.03 -2.96 -1.56
N ASP A 61 2.30 -1.74 -1.10
CA ASP A 61 2.77 -0.64 -1.92
C ASP A 61 4.27 -0.48 -1.73
N VAL A 62 4.99 -0.39 -2.82
CA VAL A 62 6.41 -0.06 -2.87
C VAL A 62 6.52 1.41 -3.27
N GLU A 63 6.94 2.24 -2.33
CA GLU A 63 7.13 3.67 -2.60
C GLU A 63 8.48 3.93 -3.28
N THR A 64 8.47 4.85 -4.22
CA THR A 64 9.67 5.25 -4.96
C THR A 64 9.58 6.71 -5.40
N ASP A 65 10.72 7.34 -5.61
CA ASP A 65 10.83 8.68 -6.22
C ASP A 65 10.72 8.64 -7.75
N ASP A 66 10.87 7.46 -8.37
CA ASP A 66 10.68 7.26 -9.83
C ASP A 66 9.96 5.95 -10.11
N VAL A 67 8.64 6.07 -10.30
CA VAL A 67 7.73 4.92 -10.49
C VAL A 67 8.10 4.07 -11.71
N ASP A 68 8.47 4.69 -12.82
CA ASP A 68 8.81 3.96 -14.04
C ASP A 68 10.17 3.27 -13.94
N ALA A 69 11.16 3.93 -13.35
CA ALA A 69 12.48 3.34 -13.12
C ALA A 69 12.41 2.16 -12.15
N GLU A 70 11.67 2.30 -11.05
CA GLU A 70 11.49 1.21 -10.08
C GLU A 70 10.72 0.04 -10.68
N ALA A 71 9.64 0.30 -11.43
CA ALA A 71 8.91 -0.76 -12.13
C ALA A 71 9.81 -1.52 -13.12
N ALA A 72 10.67 -0.81 -13.88
CA ALA A 72 11.64 -1.45 -14.78
C ALA A 72 12.68 -2.27 -14.03
N ARG A 73 13.19 -1.76 -12.88
CA ARG A 73 14.10 -2.50 -12.02
C ARG A 73 13.47 -3.80 -11.51
N LEU A 74 12.21 -3.75 -11.07
CA LEU A 74 11.48 -4.91 -10.57
C LEU A 74 11.17 -5.92 -11.70
N GLU A 75 10.90 -5.44 -12.93
CA GLU A 75 10.78 -6.33 -14.10
C GLU A 75 12.07 -7.10 -14.38
N ALA A 76 13.23 -6.45 -14.22
CA ALA A 76 14.52 -7.12 -14.35
C ALA A 76 14.75 -8.20 -13.27
N LEU A 77 14.05 -8.11 -12.13
CA LEU A 77 14.03 -9.13 -11.08
C LEU A 77 12.96 -10.22 -11.29
N GLY A 78 12.14 -10.10 -12.35
CA GLY A 78 11.15 -11.10 -12.72
C GLY A 78 9.70 -10.73 -12.43
N ALA A 79 9.43 -9.53 -11.93
CA ALA A 79 8.07 -9.03 -11.81
C ALA A 79 7.47 -8.71 -13.20
N ARG A 80 6.16 -8.48 -13.25
CA ARG A 80 5.45 -8.09 -14.48
C ARG A 80 4.50 -6.95 -14.19
N ARG A 81 4.48 -5.94 -15.06
CA ARG A 81 3.42 -4.93 -15.05
C ARG A 81 2.10 -5.57 -15.45
N ILE A 82 1.03 -5.27 -14.69
CA ILE A 82 -0.33 -5.74 -14.96
C ILE A 82 -1.17 -4.60 -15.56
N ALA A 83 -1.14 -3.43 -14.91
CA ALA A 83 -1.95 -2.29 -15.30
C ALA A 83 -1.26 -0.97 -14.96
N ASP A 84 -1.39 0.00 -15.86
CA ASP A 84 -1.12 1.41 -15.57
C ASP A 84 -2.39 2.01 -14.93
N MET A 85 -2.23 2.50 -13.71
CA MET A 85 -3.32 3.04 -12.90
C MET A 85 -3.40 4.57 -12.96
N GLY A 86 -2.64 5.20 -13.90
CA GLY A 86 -2.64 6.66 -14.06
C GLY A 86 -1.78 7.38 -13.03
N GLY A 87 -0.53 6.95 -12.86
CA GLY A 87 0.45 7.55 -11.95
C GLY A 87 1.17 6.54 -11.06
N PHE A 88 0.74 5.29 -11.10
CA PHE A 88 1.43 4.16 -10.46
C PHE A 88 1.22 2.88 -11.26
N TRP A 89 2.07 1.87 -11.01
CA TRP A 89 1.95 0.57 -11.65
C TRP A 89 1.42 -0.48 -10.69
N GLN A 90 0.37 -1.19 -11.12
CA GLN A 90 0.04 -2.47 -10.51
C GLN A 90 0.92 -3.55 -11.14
N MET A 91 1.60 -4.32 -10.31
CA MET A 91 2.56 -5.33 -10.72
C MET A 91 2.24 -6.70 -10.10
N ARG A 92 2.90 -7.72 -10.61
CA ARG A 92 2.83 -9.08 -10.08
C ARG A 92 4.24 -9.63 -9.89
N ASP A 93 4.52 -10.16 -8.72
CA ASP A 93 5.80 -10.80 -8.41
C ASP A 93 5.93 -12.18 -9.08
N PRO A 94 7.11 -12.83 -9.06
CA PRO A 94 7.30 -14.16 -9.63
C PRO A 94 6.43 -15.28 -9.00
N ALA A 95 5.97 -15.11 -7.77
CA ALA A 95 5.08 -16.04 -7.09
C ALA A 95 3.59 -15.82 -7.43
N GLY A 96 3.28 -14.74 -8.12
CA GLY A 96 1.93 -14.38 -8.52
C GLY A 96 1.23 -13.37 -7.59
N MET A 97 1.92 -12.84 -6.58
CA MET A 97 1.35 -11.83 -5.68
C MET A 97 1.25 -10.48 -6.37
N VAL A 98 0.10 -9.83 -6.22
CA VAL A 98 -0.14 -8.48 -6.73
C VAL A 98 0.35 -7.45 -5.71
N PHE A 99 1.02 -6.41 -6.20
CA PHE A 99 1.50 -5.27 -5.43
C PHE A 99 1.50 -4.02 -6.31
N ASP A 100 1.61 -2.85 -5.70
CA ASP A 100 1.63 -1.58 -6.40
C ASP A 100 2.98 -0.88 -6.24
N VAL A 101 3.45 -0.20 -7.30
CA VAL A 101 4.62 0.68 -7.29
C VAL A 101 4.12 2.11 -7.40
N VAL A 102 4.27 2.86 -6.32
CA VAL A 102 3.63 4.16 -6.13
C VAL A 102 4.66 5.26 -5.89
N GLY A 103 4.30 6.50 -6.17
CA GLY A 103 5.11 7.65 -5.75
C GLY A 103 5.18 7.79 -4.23
N VAL A 104 6.10 8.63 -3.75
CA VAL A 104 6.31 8.86 -2.32
C VAL A 104 5.02 9.35 -1.65
N GLN A 105 4.61 8.69 -0.59
CA GLN A 105 3.42 9.00 0.22
C GLN A 105 3.77 9.26 1.69
N THR A 106 4.84 8.62 2.20
CA THR A 106 5.20 8.65 3.62
C THR A 106 6.19 9.75 4.01
N GLY A 107 6.54 10.63 3.07
CA GLY A 107 7.32 11.86 3.33
C GLY A 107 8.66 11.58 4.01
N GLU A 108 8.86 12.10 5.25
CA GLU A 108 10.12 11.96 5.97
C GLU A 108 10.48 10.49 6.30
N ASP A 109 9.51 9.60 6.44
CA ASP A 109 9.78 8.19 6.67
C ASP A 109 10.37 7.53 5.42
N PHE A 110 9.91 7.92 4.23
CA PHE A 110 10.55 7.50 2.99
C PHE A 110 12.03 7.92 2.96
N GLU A 111 12.34 9.19 3.22
CA GLU A 111 13.71 9.70 3.20
C GLU A 111 14.66 8.98 4.18
N ARG A 112 14.13 8.55 5.33
CA ARG A 112 14.91 7.83 6.36
C ARG A 112 15.17 6.37 6.02
N HIS A 113 14.26 5.73 5.30
CA HIS A 113 14.25 4.27 5.14
C HIS A 113 14.43 3.81 3.71
N ALA A 114 14.32 4.70 2.70
CA ALA A 114 14.49 4.35 1.31
C ALA A 114 15.92 3.86 1.03
N THR A 115 16.02 2.88 0.12
CA THR A 115 17.29 2.38 -0.39
C THR A 115 17.51 2.94 -1.79
N THR A 116 18.66 3.56 -2.02
CA THR A 116 19.04 4.01 -3.36
C THR A 116 19.65 2.86 -4.15
N TRP A 117 19.12 2.63 -5.32
CA TRP A 117 19.62 1.63 -6.26
C TRP A 117 20.46 2.33 -7.34
N PRO A 118 21.60 1.73 -7.78
CA PRO A 118 22.44 2.28 -8.85
C PRO A 118 21.76 2.20 -10.21
#